data_f34646015c81a555a0b8df6944f1339d
#
_entry.id   f34646015c81a555a0b8df6944f1339d
#
_cell.length_a   1.000
_cell.length_b   1.000
_cell.length_c   1.000
_cell.angle_alpha   90.00
_cell.angle_beta   90.00
_cell.angle_gamma   90.00
#
_symmetry.space_group_name_H-M   'P 1'
#
loop_
_entity.id
_entity.type
_entity.pdbx_description
1 polymer ?
#
loop_
_entity_poly.entity_id
_entity_poly.type
_entity_poly.pdbx_seq_one_letter_code
_entity_poly.pdbx_strand_id
1 'polypeptide(L)'
;MSRIRKPLLLGLAVIPLMAGGFVFQQRENQQGARLLDQVLNIVSSRFVDTVDAATLYEKAARGLVHELNDPYSVLLSPKELSTFNAQTNGRYAGIGMEIAETQGFITVQRVFPHTPAEQAGVQEGDRINFIDTTNTRGWTVSQTSDALKGNPGSRVLVKFSRPGVPELIPITFTRAIINIPAVPYAIMLDGKIGYIPLLQFNESAKEELEASVNRLSREGAKGVIIDLRGNPGGILDQSLSVSNLFLRKGQQISSIRARNGDNQSFVASEDPVAPNLPLVLLTDGRSASASEIVAGALQDHDRALIVGTTSFGKGLVQSVFPLEGGYALKMTTAKWYTPNGRSIQKERKLLPSGEFVEVMPDSLETDSVRRSRPAFRSDAGRVVYGGGAITPDIIVRPDTLTTAEQKVFNAFAPKTAEVRATLMDYALELKKGVRPDFVVQPAWREEFYRRLQAKNVTLDHAQFEQAGSEIDRLLGNTVARLAFGDSTAKRRSIPDDTQLVHAIQVLKQSQSQKDLFVIAQREQQTASATAKR
;
A
#
# COMPACT_ATOMS: atom_id res chain seq x y z
N MET A 1 55.79 33.89 51.19
CA MET A 1 54.43 34.32 50.87
C MET A 1 53.95 33.53 49.65
N SER A 2 53.28 32.44 49.83
CA SER A 2 52.75 31.61 48.77
C SER A 2 51.21 31.55 48.85
N ARG A 3 50.55 31.97 47.76
CA ARG A 3 49.08 31.92 47.61
C ARG A 3 48.69 30.51 47.20
N ILE A 4 48.04 29.81 48.10
CA ILE A 4 47.37 28.54 47.81
C ILE A 4 46.01 28.85 47.16
N ARG A 5 45.87 28.39 45.94
CA ARG A 5 44.64 28.49 45.14
C ARG A 5 43.62 27.44 45.61
N LYS A 6 42.41 27.86 45.84
CA LYS A 6 41.22 27.01 46.10
C LYS A 6 40.55 26.69 44.74
N PRO A 7 40.61 25.46 44.26
CA PRO A 7 39.60 24.97 43.33
C PRO A 7 39.13 23.53 43.66
N LEU A 8 38.87 23.21 44.93
CA LEU A 8 38.48 21.84 45.28
C LEU A 8 37.07 21.74 45.88
N LEU A 9 36.26 22.80 45.92
CA LEU A 9 34.92 22.76 46.52
C LEU A 9 33.76 22.73 45.53
N LEU A 10 33.98 22.96 44.23
CA LEU A 10 32.93 22.86 43.20
C LEU A 10 32.70 21.44 42.71
N GLY A 11 33.71 20.56 42.73
CA GLY A 11 33.57 19.17 42.27
C GLY A 11 32.79 18.25 43.23
N LEU A 12 32.74 18.58 44.51
CA LEU A 12 32.09 17.75 45.54
C LEU A 12 30.57 17.95 45.64
N ALA A 13 30.01 19.02 45.07
CA ALA A 13 28.57 19.28 45.08
C ALA A 13 27.82 18.72 43.85
N VAL A 14 28.52 18.46 42.74
CA VAL A 14 27.90 17.93 41.48
C VAL A 14 27.69 16.42 41.56
N ILE A 15 28.57 15.69 42.24
CA ILE A 15 28.45 14.22 42.35
C ILE A 15 27.21 13.80 43.15
N PRO A 16 26.85 14.39 44.29
CA PRO A 16 25.62 14.03 45.00
C PRO A 16 24.33 14.48 44.29
N LEU A 17 24.38 15.54 43.46
CA LEU A 17 23.22 15.96 42.64
C LEU A 17 22.97 15.01 41.49
N MET A 18 24.02 14.49 40.83
CA MET A 18 23.87 13.47 39.78
C MET A 18 23.48 12.11 40.38
N ALA A 19 24.06 11.72 41.52
CA ALA A 19 23.67 10.50 42.22
C ALA A 19 22.24 10.58 42.78
N GLY A 20 21.84 11.75 43.29
CA GLY A 20 20.47 12.03 43.76
C GLY A 20 19.44 11.93 42.62
N GLY A 21 19.74 12.47 41.45
CA GLY A 21 18.89 12.37 40.26
C GLY A 21 18.71 10.92 39.79
N PHE A 22 19.81 10.15 39.80
CA PHE A 22 19.76 8.73 39.40
C PHE A 22 18.95 7.87 40.40
N VAL A 23 19.09 8.10 41.67
CA VAL A 23 18.33 7.41 42.73
C VAL A 23 16.85 7.82 42.73
N PHE A 24 16.53 9.07 42.40
CA PHE A 24 15.14 9.54 42.27
C PHE A 24 14.45 8.88 41.07
N GLN A 25 15.10 8.85 39.91
CA GLN A 25 14.59 8.21 38.70
C GLN A 25 14.43 6.70 38.87
N GLN A 26 15.33 6.02 39.62
CA GLN A 26 15.17 4.61 39.95
C GLN A 26 13.99 4.34 40.89
N ARG A 27 13.69 5.27 41.83
CA ARG A 27 12.54 5.14 42.74
C ARG A 27 11.21 5.32 42.03
N GLU A 28 11.09 6.27 41.09
CA GLU A 28 9.88 6.46 40.28
C GLU A 28 9.60 5.27 39.39
N ASN A 29 10.63 4.72 38.74
CA ASN A 29 10.49 3.52 37.91
C ASN A 29 10.06 2.29 38.74
N GLN A 30 10.57 2.15 39.96
CA GLN A 30 10.16 1.05 40.87
C GLN A 30 8.72 1.23 41.39
N GLN A 31 8.25 2.46 41.62
CA GLN A 31 6.87 2.71 42.04
C GLN A 31 5.88 2.41 40.89
N GLY A 32 6.22 2.78 39.63
CA GLY A 32 5.41 2.47 38.45
C GLY A 32 5.30 0.96 38.19
N ALA A 33 6.40 0.24 38.28
CA ALA A 33 6.40 -1.22 38.16
C ALA A 33 5.54 -1.90 39.24
N ARG A 34 5.66 -1.46 40.50
CA ARG A 34 4.82 -1.98 41.61
C ARG A 34 3.34 -1.69 41.42
N LEU A 35 2.97 -0.52 40.89
CA LEU A 35 1.58 -0.18 40.61
C LEU A 35 0.99 -1.14 39.57
N LEU A 36 1.71 -1.39 38.46
CA LEU A 36 1.28 -2.33 37.44
C LEU A 36 1.11 -3.73 38.00
N ASP A 37 2.09 -4.22 38.75
CA ASP A 37 2.03 -5.53 39.43
C ASP A 37 0.84 -5.64 40.40
N GLN A 38 0.56 -4.61 41.17
CA GLN A 38 -0.61 -4.58 42.07
C GLN A 38 -1.92 -4.68 41.29
N VAL A 39 -2.06 -3.92 40.21
CA VAL A 39 -3.26 -3.98 39.34
C VAL A 39 -3.42 -5.35 38.74
N LEU A 40 -2.36 -5.94 38.17
CA LEU A 40 -2.39 -7.29 37.59
C LEU A 40 -2.78 -8.34 38.63
N ASN A 41 -2.22 -8.28 39.83
CA ASN A 41 -2.54 -9.22 40.92
C ASN A 41 -4.00 -9.07 41.41
N ILE A 42 -4.52 -7.85 41.55
CA ILE A 42 -5.92 -7.63 41.93
C ILE A 42 -6.86 -8.16 40.84
N VAL A 43 -6.60 -7.85 39.57
CA VAL A 43 -7.42 -8.33 38.45
C VAL A 43 -7.39 -9.84 38.38
N SER A 44 -6.22 -10.45 38.41
CA SER A 44 -6.05 -11.92 38.36
C SER A 44 -6.77 -12.63 39.51
N SER A 45 -6.81 -12.03 40.70
CA SER A 45 -7.36 -12.69 41.90
C SER A 45 -8.83 -12.34 42.21
N ARG A 46 -9.36 -11.21 41.69
CA ARG A 46 -10.67 -10.69 42.12
C ARG A 46 -11.65 -10.37 40.98
N PHE A 47 -11.20 -10.38 39.71
CA PHE A 47 -12.13 -10.17 38.62
C PHE A 47 -13.17 -11.30 38.57
N VAL A 48 -14.41 -10.95 38.21
CA VAL A 48 -15.55 -11.89 38.27
C VAL A 48 -15.36 -13.13 37.39
N ASP A 49 -14.72 -12.96 36.24
CA ASP A 49 -14.38 -14.07 35.34
C ASP A 49 -12.89 -14.43 35.49
N THR A 50 -12.57 -15.71 35.39
CA THR A 50 -11.19 -16.19 35.46
C THR A 50 -10.43 -15.70 34.22
N VAL A 51 -9.35 -14.97 34.42
CA VAL A 51 -8.44 -14.53 33.36
C VAL A 51 -7.08 -15.21 33.56
N ASP A 52 -6.60 -15.88 32.51
CA ASP A 52 -5.27 -16.46 32.50
C ASP A 52 -4.19 -15.37 32.63
N ALA A 53 -3.15 -15.61 33.43
CA ALA A 53 -2.10 -14.65 33.70
C ALA A 53 -1.37 -14.20 32.43
N ALA A 54 -1.04 -15.10 31.52
CA ALA A 54 -0.36 -14.77 30.27
C ALA A 54 -1.22 -13.82 29.40
N THR A 55 -2.51 -14.10 29.29
CA THR A 55 -3.49 -13.25 28.62
C THR A 55 -3.58 -11.87 29.27
N LEU A 56 -3.50 -11.79 30.60
CA LEU A 56 -3.58 -10.52 31.32
C LEU A 56 -2.34 -9.65 31.05
N TYR A 57 -1.14 -10.24 31.07
CA TYR A 57 0.10 -9.54 30.72
C TYR A 57 0.12 -9.08 29.25
N GLU A 58 -0.36 -9.91 28.33
CA GLU A 58 -0.50 -9.52 26.91
C GLU A 58 -1.42 -8.31 26.76
N LYS A 59 -2.61 -8.33 27.40
CA LYS A 59 -3.57 -7.22 27.37
C LYS A 59 -2.97 -5.95 27.96
N ALA A 60 -2.22 -6.04 29.06
CA ALA A 60 -1.53 -4.90 29.67
C ALA A 60 -0.48 -4.30 28.74
N ALA A 61 0.34 -5.14 28.08
CA ALA A 61 1.33 -4.71 27.11
C ALA A 61 0.70 -4.06 25.87
N ARG A 62 -0.41 -4.63 25.35
CA ARG A 62 -1.18 -4.04 24.25
C ARG A 62 -1.77 -2.68 24.65
N GLY A 63 -2.34 -2.57 25.86
CA GLY A 63 -2.86 -1.33 26.40
C GLY A 63 -1.80 -0.24 26.50
N LEU A 64 -0.61 -0.57 27.03
CA LEU A 64 0.51 0.36 27.11
C LEU A 64 0.92 0.91 25.73
N VAL A 65 1.00 0.04 24.72
CA VAL A 65 1.35 0.46 23.35
C VAL A 65 0.25 1.31 22.73
N HIS A 66 -1.02 0.98 22.99
CA HIS A 66 -2.18 1.74 22.52
C HIS A 66 -2.21 3.17 23.09
N GLU A 67 -1.85 3.34 24.38
CA GLU A 67 -1.81 4.65 25.05
C GLU A 67 -0.68 5.57 24.56
N LEU A 68 0.23 5.09 23.69
CA LEU A 68 1.17 5.98 22.99
C LEU A 68 0.47 6.90 21.97
N ASN A 69 -0.79 6.62 21.64
CA ASN A 69 -1.58 7.35 20.64
C ASN A 69 -0.88 7.43 19.27
N ASP A 70 -0.13 6.38 18.93
CA ASP A 70 0.54 6.22 17.63
C ASP A 70 -0.13 5.08 16.86
N PRO A 71 -0.80 5.37 15.70
CA PRO A 71 -1.53 4.36 14.92
C PRO A 71 -0.62 3.30 14.31
N TYR A 72 0.68 3.52 14.33
CA TYR A 72 1.67 2.66 13.68
C TYR A 72 2.41 1.74 14.67
N SER A 73 2.29 2.02 15.97
CA SER A 73 2.90 1.20 17.03
C SER A 73 1.94 0.11 17.48
N VAL A 74 2.40 -1.15 17.49
CA VAL A 74 1.56 -2.30 17.86
C VAL A 74 2.41 -3.44 18.43
N LEU A 75 1.88 -4.14 19.43
CA LEU A 75 2.40 -5.42 19.88
C LEU A 75 1.85 -6.53 18.97
N LEU A 76 2.73 -7.26 18.32
CA LEU A 76 2.41 -8.38 17.44
C LEU A 76 2.59 -9.70 18.18
N SER A 77 1.55 -10.52 18.24
CA SER A 77 1.65 -11.92 18.63
C SER A 77 2.44 -12.74 17.58
N PRO A 78 2.89 -13.97 17.87
CA PRO A 78 3.60 -14.80 16.90
C PRO A 78 2.85 -14.98 15.58
N LYS A 79 1.52 -15.13 15.64
CA LYS A 79 0.67 -15.26 14.45
C LYS A 79 0.58 -13.95 13.67
N GLU A 80 0.38 -12.82 14.35
CA GLU A 80 0.33 -11.50 13.73
C GLU A 80 1.68 -11.11 13.11
N LEU A 81 2.79 -11.45 13.77
CA LEU A 81 4.15 -11.24 13.26
C LEU A 81 4.39 -12.06 11.99
N SER A 82 3.99 -13.34 11.98
CA SER A 82 4.09 -14.19 10.79
C SER A 82 3.30 -13.61 9.61
N THR A 83 2.09 -13.13 9.87
CA THR A 83 1.25 -12.49 8.84
C THR A 83 1.87 -11.19 8.34
N PHE A 84 2.36 -10.35 9.26
CA PHE A 84 3.05 -9.10 8.94
C PHE A 84 4.29 -9.35 8.06
N ASN A 85 5.12 -10.33 8.43
CA ASN A 85 6.32 -10.68 7.66
C ASN A 85 5.95 -11.19 6.26
N ALA A 86 4.93 -12.05 6.14
CA ALA A 86 4.48 -12.56 4.86
C ALA A 86 3.96 -11.43 3.94
N GLN A 87 3.21 -10.48 4.49
CA GLN A 87 2.71 -9.32 3.76
C GLN A 87 3.84 -8.36 3.36
N THR A 88 4.77 -8.08 4.27
CA THR A 88 5.87 -7.14 4.02
C THR A 88 6.88 -7.70 3.03
N ASN A 89 7.28 -8.95 3.20
CA ASN A 89 8.28 -9.58 2.33
C ASN A 89 7.70 -10.00 0.98
N GLY A 90 6.36 -10.07 0.85
CA GLY A 90 5.72 -10.57 -0.36
C GLY A 90 5.92 -12.06 -0.57
N ARG A 91 6.24 -12.81 0.51
CA ARG A 91 6.53 -14.25 0.46
C ARG A 91 5.76 -15.01 1.53
N TYR A 92 5.18 -16.12 1.17
CA TYR A 92 4.57 -17.05 2.12
C TYR A 92 4.69 -18.49 1.64
N ALA A 93 4.62 -19.44 2.55
CA ALA A 93 4.58 -20.85 2.19
C ALA A 93 3.13 -21.31 2.04
N GLY A 94 2.77 -21.78 0.83
CA GLY A 94 1.40 -22.16 0.47
C GLY A 94 1.29 -22.71 -0.94
N ILE A 95 0.16 -22.48 -1.60
CA ILE A 95 -0.14 -23.02 -2.93
C ILE A 95 -0.23 -21.98 -4.05
N GLY A 96 -0.33 -20.67 -3.72
CA GLY A 96 -0.17 -19.60 -4.70
C GLY A 96 -1.45 -19.09 -5.37
N MET A 97 -2.43 -18.71 -4.57
CA MET A 97 -3.65 -18.07 -5.05
C MET A 97 -4.16 -17.02 -4.06
N GLU A 98 -4.88 -16.04 -4.59
CA GLU A 98 -5.66 -15.07 -3.84
C GLU A 98 -7.10 -15.58 -3.70
N ILE A 99 -7.66 -15.51 -2.50
CA ILE A 99 -8.98 -16.02 -2.20
C ILE A 99 -9.85 -14.94 -1.54
N ALA A 100 -11.16 -15.00 -1.80
CA ALA A 100 -12.15 -14.16 -1.13
C ALA A 100 -13.39 -14.95 -0.79
N GLU A 101 -14.13 -14.50 0.21
CA GLU A 101 -15.43 -15.05 0.50
C GLU A 101 -16.47 -14.56 -0.53
N THR A 102 -17.23 -15.49 -1.07
CA THR A 102 -18.23 -15.24 -2.09
C THR A 102 -19.42 -16.16 -1.84
N GLN A 103 -20.57 -15.62 -1.40
CA GLN A 103 -21.80 -16.37 -1.14
C GLN A 103 -21.63 -17.54 -0.13
N GLY A 104 -20.86 -17.32 0.93
CA GLY A 104 -20.58 -18.36 1.94
C GLY A 104 -19.61 -19.45 1.49
N PHE A 105 -18.94 -19.23 0.35
CA PHE A 105 -17.84 -20.08 -0.14
C PHE A 105 -16.57 -19.27 -0.29
N ILE A 106 -15.46 -19.89 -0.04
CA ILE A 106 -14.15 -19.29 -0.37
C ILE A 106 -13.87 -19.57 -1.84
N THR A 107 -13.70 -18.50 -2.61
CA THR A 107 -13.54 -18.53 -4.07
C THR A 107 -12.17 -18.00 -4.47
N VAL A 108 -11.55 -18.63 -5.44
CA VAL A 108 -10.27 -18.20 -6.03
C VAL A 108 -10.51 -16.93 -6.85
N GLN A 109 -9.87 -15.82 -6.45
CA GLN A 109 -9.95 -14.53 -7.15
C GLN A 109 -8.85 -14.36 -8.17
N ARG A 110 -7.65 -14.92 -7.87
CA ARG A 110 -6.49 -14.88 -8.73
C ARG A 110 -5.60 -16.08 -8.46
N VAL A 111 -4.99 -16.61 -9.50
CA VAL A 111 -3.92 -17.60 -9.42
C VAL A 111 -2.61 -16.91 -9.75
N PHE A 112 -1.61 -17.03 -8.88
CA PHE A 112 -0.30 -16.43 -9.13
C PHE A 112 0.51 -17.26 -10.12
N PRO A 113 1.28 -16.63 -11.02
CA PRO A 113 2.11 -17.33 -11.99
C PRO A 113 3.23 -18.11 -11.31
N HIS A 114 3.64 -19.21 -11.94
CA HIS A 114 4.73 -20.10 -11.49
C HIS A 114 4.51 -20.73 -10.11
N THR A 115 3.25 -20.96 -9.72
CA THR A 115 2.87 -21.53 -8.43
C THR A 115 2.28 -22.94 -8.54
N PRO A 116 2.24 -23.70 -7.42
CA PRO A 116 1.55 -25.00 -7.40
C PRO A 116 0.09 -24.94 -7.87
N ALA A 117 -0.63 -23.86 -7.54
CA ALA A 117 -2.03 -23.68 -7.98
C ALA A 117 -2.13 -23.55 -9.51
N GLU A 118 -1.28 -22.73 -10.13
CA GLU A 118 -1.26 -22.59 -11.60
C GLU A 118 -0.89 -23.91 -12.28
N GLN A 119 0.18 -24.56 -11.82
CA GLN A 119 0.66 -25.83 -12.39
C GLN A 119 -0.39 -26.94 -12.31
N ALA A 120 -1.21 -26.92 -11.27
CA ALA A 120 -2.29 -27.89 -11.08
C ALA A 120 -3.60 -27.51 -11.83
N GLY A 121 -3.62 -26.38 -12.54
CA GLY A 121 -4.77 -25.96 -13.32
C GLY A 121 -5.94 -25.39 -12.52
N VAL A 122 -5.67 -24.83 -11.33
CA VAL A 122 -6.65 -24.04 -10.57
C VAL A 122 -7.03 -22.82 -11.39
N GLN A 123 -8.30 -22.45 -11.38
CA GLN A 123 -8.82 -21.33 -12.15
C GLN A 123 -9.48 -20.29 -11.24
N GLU A 124 -9.45 -19.05 -11.70
CA GLU A 124 -10.25 -17.99 -11.06
C GLU A 124 -11.74 -18.37 -11.16
N GLY A 125 -12.45 -18.22 -10.03
CA GLY A 125 -13.83 -18.68 -9.88
C GLY A 125 -13.98 -20.08 -9.30
N ASP A 126 -12.91 -20.86 -9.15
CA ASP A 126 -12.99 -22.15 -8.43
C ASP A 126 -13.35 -21.88 -6.97
N ARG A 127 -14.28 -22.68 -6.41
CA ARG A 127 -14.70 -22.59 -5.01
C ARG A 127 -14.06 -23.71 -4.22
N ILE A 128 -13.47 -23.38 -3.08
CA ILE A 128 -12.86 -24.35 -2.17
C ILE A 128 -13.99 -24.99 -1.34
N ASN A 129 -14.22 -26.28 -1.49
CA ASN A 129 -15.24 -27.01 -0.76
C ASN A 129 -14.68 -27.82 0.40
N PHE A 130 -13.47 -28.40 0.22
CA PHE A 130 -12.80 -29.16 1.27
C PHE A 130 -11.32 -28.86 1.27
N ILE A 131 -10.73 -28.83 2.44
CA ILE A 131 -9.29 -28.88 2.67
C ILE A 131 -9.04 -30.12 3.53
N ASP A 132 -8.25 -31.03 3.00
CA ASP A 132 -8.09 -32.40 3.49
C ASP A 132 -9.45 -33.07 3.68
N THR A 133 -9.88 -33.40 4.88
CA THR A 133 -11.17 -34.02 5.18
C THR A 133 -12.24 -33.00 5.65
N THR A 134 -11.86 -31.73 5.84
CA THR A 134 -12.72 -30.74 6.47
C THR A 134 -13.47 -29.92 5.42
N ASN A 135 -14.80 -29.81 5.60
CA ASN A 135 -15.64 -28.95 4.78
C ASN A 135 -15.41 -27.49 5.14
N THR A 136 -15.18 -26.65 4.14
CA THR A 136 -14.83 -25.21 4.32
C THR A 136 -16.04 -24.27 4.22
N ARG A 137 -17.27 -24.80 4.11
CA ARG A 137 -18.48 -23.97 4.04
C ARG A 137 -18.65 -23.15 5.32
N GLY A 138 -18.77 -21.84 5.18
CA GLY A 138 -18.87 -20.91 6.30
C GLY A 138 -17.53 -20.55 6.95
N TRP A 139 -16.43 -21.03 6.42
CA TRP A 139 -15.10 -20.58 6.85
C TRP A 139 -14.83 -19.14 6.40
N THR A 140 -14.06 -18.45 7.21
CA THR A 140 -13.51 -17.13 6.82
C THR A 140 -12.30 -17.29 5.89
N VAL A 141 -11.98 -16.22 5.17
CA VAL A 141 -10.74 -16.15 4.36
C VAL A 141 -9.50 -16.47 5.21
N SER A 142 -9.45 -15.98 6.46
CA SER A 142 -8.32 -16.26 7.37
C SER A 142 -8.20 -17.75 7.70
N GLN A 143 -9.27 -18.40 8.09
CA GLN A 143 -9.27 -19.83 8.42
C GLN A 143 -8.82 -20.68 7.22
N THR A 144 -9.33 -20.36 6.04
CA THR A 144 -8.96 -21.08 4.81
C THR A 144 -7.49 -20.81 4.44
N SER A 145 -7.04 -19.56 4.55
CA SER A 145 -5.65 -19.18 4.30
C SER A 145 -4.69 -19.91 5.24
N ASP A 146 -5.04 -19.99 6.53
CA ASP A 146 -4.21 -20.69 7.53
C ASP A 146 -4.11 -22.19 7.22
N ALA A 147 -5.20 -22.83 6.78
CA ALA A 147 -5.21 -24.25 6.42
C ALA A 147 -4.43 -24.55 5.11
N LEU A 148 -4.45 -23.60 4.15
CA LEU A 148 -3.70 -23.72 2.89
C LEU A 148 -2.21 -23.46 3.07
N LYS A 149 -1.82 -22.62 4.03
CA LYS A 149 -0.42 -22.37 4.39
C LYS A 149 0.16 -23.56 5.16
N GLY A 150 1.47 -23.62 5.24
CA GLY A 150 2.20 -24.65 5.99
C GLY A 150 3.65 -24.75 5.56
N ASN A 151 4.39 -25.69 6.11
CA ASN A 151 5.81 -25.83 5.79
C ASN A 151 6.01 -26.16 4.30
N PRO A 152 6.99 -25.54 3.63
CA PRO A 152 7.35 -25.91 2.27
C PRO A 152 7.64 -27.41 2.17
N GLY A 153 7.18 -28.06 1.09
CA GLY A 153 7.29 -29.51 0.90
C GLY A 153 6.17 -30.34 1.55
N SER A 154 5.38 -29.79 2.47
CA SER A 154 4.22 -30.49 3.03
C SER A 154 3.07 -30.55 2.01
N ARG A 155 2.20 -31.55 2.15
CA ARG A 155 1.08 -31.76 1.23
C ARG A 155 -0.24 -31.23 1.83
N VAL A 156 -1.16 -30.85 0.94
CA VAL A 156 -2.55 -30.52 1.28
C VAL A 156 -3.46 -30.98 0.13
N LEU A 157 -4.53 -31.67 0.46
CA LEU A 157 -5.59 -32.03 -0.50
C LEU A 157 -6.66 -30.94 -0.49
N VAL A 158 -6.98 -30.38 -1.64
CA VAL A 158 -8.09 -29.41 -1.77
C VAL A 158 -9.09 -29.93 -2.80
N LYS A 159 -10.38 -29.90 -2.47
CA LYS A 159 -11.45 -30.23 -3.42
C LYS A 159 -12.16 -28.96 -3.84
N PHE A 160 -12.13 -28.69 -5.13
CA PHE A 160 -12.77 -27.50 -5.73
C PHE A 160 -14.09 -27.87 -6.42
N SER A 161 -15.05 -26.95 -6.40
CA SER A 161 -16.12 -26.93 -7.38
C SER A 161 -15.88 -25.83 -8.41
N ARG A 162 -16.09 -26.15 -9.68
CA ARG A 162 -15.88 -25.25 -10.81
C ARG A 162 -17.19 -25.05 -11.57
N PRO A 163 -17.58 -23.81 -11.91
CA PRO A 163 -18.75 -23.57 -12.74
C PRO A 163 -18.72 -24.36 -14.05
N GLY A 164 -19.77 -25.14 -14.31
CA GLY A 164 -19.88 -26.00 -15.49
C GLY A 164 -19.22 -27.38 -15.37
N VAL A 165 -18.67 -27.74 -14.19
CA VAL A 165 -18.14 -29.08 -13.89
C VAL A 165 -18.99 -29.67 -12.75
N PRO A 166 -19.73 -30.77 -12.98
CA PRO A 166 -20.65 -31.33 -11.97
C PRO A 166 -19.95 -31.91 -10.75
N GLU A 167 -18.76 -32.47 -10.95
CA GLU A 167 -18.03 -33.18 -9.91
C GLU A 167 -16.99 -32.27 -9.24
N LEU A 168 -16.68 -32.57 -7.96
CA LEU A 168 -15.59 -31.94 -7.26
C LEU A 168 -14.24 -32.35 -7.87
N ILE A 169 -13.35 -31.38 -8.04
CA ILE A 169 -12.01 -31.57 -8.57
C ILE A 169 -11.03 -31.72 -7.40
N PRO A 170 -10.58 -32.95 -7.07
CA PRO A 170 -9.60 -33.13 -6.01
C PRO A 170 -8.18 -32.86 -6.54
N ILE A 171 -7.44 -31.99 -5.88
CA ILE A 171 -6.05 -31.67 -6.22
C ILE A 171 -5.20 -31.78 -4.95
N THR A 172 -4.12 -32.55 -5.02
CA THR A 172 -3.12 -32.61 -3.96
C THR A 172 -1.97 -31.68 -4.31
N PHE A 173 -1.76 -30.65 -3.50
CA PHE A 173 -0.67 -29.71 -3.67
C PHE A 173 0.51 -30.07 -2.77
N THR A 174 1.71 -29.80 -3.27
CA THR A 174 2.90 -29.66 -2.43
C THR A 174 3.11 -28.18 -2.17
N ARG A 175 3.09 -27.75 -0.90
CA ARG A 175 3.29 -26.33 -0.55
C ARG A 175 4.70 -25.88 -0.93
N ALA A 176 4.78 -24.68 -1.49
CA ALA A 176 6.02 -24.05 -1.92
C ALA A 176 6.14 -22.64 -1.34
N ILE A 177 7.32 -22.03 -1.43
CA ILE A 177 7.48 -20.60 -1.22
C ILE A 177 6.82 -19.88 -2.41
N ILE A 178 5.83 -19.06 -2.13
CA ILE A 178 5.10 -18.26 -3.10
C ILE A 178 5.61 -16.84 -3.04
N ASN A 179 6.01 -16.29 -4.17
CA ASN A 179 6.38 -14.89 -4.31
C ASN A 179 5.19 -14.12 -4.88
N ILE A 180 4.78 -13.05 -4.19
CA ILE A 180 3.77 -12.12 -4.67
C ILE A 180 4.52 -11.06 -5.48
N PRO A 181 4.24 -10.89 -6.78
CA PRO A 181 4.99 -9.96 -7.60
C PRO A 181 4.75 -8.50 -7.16
N ALA A 182 5.83 -7.74 -7.04
CA ALA A 182 5.78 -6.29 -6.84
C ALA A 182 5.33 -5.58 -8.13
N VAL A 183 5.77 -6.09 -9.28
CA VAL A 183 5.43 -5.61 -10.63
C VAL A 183 4.71 -6.74 -11.39
N PRO A 184 3.37 -6.84 -11.31
CA PRO A 184 2.64 -7.97 -11.90
C PRO A 184 2.72 -8.01 -13.43
N TYR A 185 2.95 -6.87 -14.06
CA TYR A 185 3.18 -6.73 -15.50
C TYR A 185 3.85 -5.41 -15.83
N ALA A 186 4.43 -5.32 -17.02
CA ALA A 186 4.89 -4.06 -17.60
C ALA A 186 4.54 -4.08 -19.09
N ILE A 187 3.97 -3.00 -19.60
CA ILE A 187 3.43 -2.92 -20.96
C ILE A 187 3.97 -1.70 -21.72
N MET A 188 4.18 -1.88 -23.03
CA MET A 188 4.40 -0.79 -23.94
C MET A 188 3.06 -0.22 -24.37
N LEU A 189 2.85 1.07 -24.19
CA LEU A 189 1.68 1.83 -24.62
C LEU A 189 1.94 2.54 -25.95
N ASP A 190 0.88 3.14 -26.52
CA ASP A 190 0.98 3.96 -27.72
C ASP A 190 1.95 5.14 -27.54
N GLY A 191 2.70 5.44 -28.57
CA GLY A 191 3.76 6.45 -28.52
C GLY A 191 5.07 5.94 -27.94
N LYS A 192 5.22 4.63 -27.76
CA LYS A 192 6.37 3.97 -27.14
C LYS A 192 6.60 4.43 -25.70
N ILE A 193 5.54 4.48 -24.92
CA ILE A 193 5.59 4.80 -23.50
C ILE A 193 5.47 3.52 -22.70
N GLY A 194 6.45 3.25 -21.84
CA GLY A 194 6.40 2.14 -20.90
C GLY A 194 5.47 2.45 -19.73
N TYR A 195 4.64 1.49 -19.31
CA TYR A 195 3.83 1.59 -18.11
C TYR A 195 4.12 0.41 -17.19
N ILE A 196 4.44 0.70 -15.93
CA ILE A 196 4.86 -0.26 -14.92
C ILE A 196 4.11 0.03 -13.60
N PRO A 197 3.12 -0.77 -13.21
CA PRO A 197 2.55 -0.69 -11.87
C PRO A 197 3.52 -1.31 -10.86
N LEU A 198 3.87 -0.56 -9.82
CA LEU A 198 4.61 -1.04 -8.67
C LEU A 198 3.65 -1.08 -7.48
N LEU A 199 3.17 -2.30 -7.13
CA LEU A 199 2.07 -2.48 -6.17
C LEU A 199 2.53 -2.42 -4.72
N GLN A 200 3.77 -2.82 -4.43
CA GLN A 200 4.32 -2.87 -3.09
C GLN A 200 5.86 -2.89 -3.13
N PHE A 201 6.50 -2.41 -2.09
CA PHE A 201 7.94 -2.53 -1.88
C PHE A 201 8.28 -3.79 -1.07
N ASN A 202 8.06 -4.97 -1.64
CA ASN A 202 8.47 -6.25 -1.10
C ASN A 202 9.91 -6.61 -1.53
N GLU A 203 10.41 -7.79 -1.15
CA GLU A 203 11.78 -8.21 -1.43
C GLU A 203 12.16 -8.26 -2.92
N SER A 204 11.19 -8.40 -3.85
CA SER A 204 11.44 -8.47 -5.29
C SER A 204 11.28 -7.13 -6.03
N ALA A 205 10.86 -6.06 -5.33
CA ALA A 205 10.45 -4.80 -5.97
C ALA A 205 11.55 -4.17 -6.84
N LYS A 206 12.79 -4.11 -6.34
CA LYS A 206 13.94 -3.56 -7.11
C LYS A 206 14.22 -4.38 -8.36
N GLU A 207 14.33 -5.69 -8.22
CA GLU A 207 14.70 -6.58 -9.32
C GLU A 207 13.63 -6.62 -10.42
N GLU A 208 12.36 -6.72 -10.05
CA GLU A 208 11.24 -6.75 -11.01
C GLU A 208 11.06 -5.42 -11.73
N LEU A 209 11.23 -4.29 -11.03
CA LEU A 209 11.17 -2.97 -11.64
C LEU A 209 12.33 -2.73 -12.59
N GLU A 210 13.56 -3.08 -12.19
CA GLU A 210 14.76 -2.96 -13.03
C GLU A 210 14.62 -3.81 -14.31
N ALA A 211 14.22 -5.06 -14.17
CA ALA A 211 13.99 -5.95 -15.32
C ALA A 211 12.94 -5.37 -16.29
N SER A 212 11.87 -4.77 -15.73
CA SER A 212 10.79 -4.15 -16.50
C SER A 212 11.26 -2.91 -17.26
N VAL A 213 12.00 -2.00 -16.59
CA VAL A 213 12.59 -0.81 -17.21
C VAL A 213 13.57 -1.19 -18.33
N ASN A 214 14.47 -2.14 -18.06
CA ASN A 214 15.46 -2.61 -19.02
C ASN A 214 14.81 -3.27 -20.24
N ARG A 215 13.75 -4.06 -20.06
CA ARG A 215 13.00 -4.67 -21.14
C ARG A 215 12.31 -3.62 -22.02
N LEU A 216 11.56 -2.70 -21.41
CA LEU A 216 10.86 -1.64 -22.13
C LEU A 216 11.84 -0.70 -22.86
N SER A 217 12.98 -0.40 -22.27
CA SER A 217 14.04 0.38 -22.91
C SER A 217 14.60 -0.31 -24.15
N ARG A 218 14.85 -1.62 -24.09
CA ARG A 218 15.27 -2.42 -25.25
C ARG A 218 14.19 -2.50 -26.34
N GLU A 219 12.92 -2.49 -25.96
CA GLU A 219 11.78 -2.43 -26.88
C GLU A 219 11.60 -1.02 -27.48
N GLY A 220 12.43 -0.06 -27.11
CA GLY A 220 12.46 1.30 -27.65
C GLY A 220 11.49 2.27 -26.97
N ALA A 221 11.25 2.12 -25.66
CA ALA A 221 10.50 3.09 -24.88
C ALA A 221 11.15 4.47 -24.96
N LYS A 222 10.32 5.50 -25.20
CA LYS A 222 10.72 6.91 -25.24
C LYS A 222 10.50 7.62 -23.89
N GLY A 223 9.80 7.00 -22.97
CA GLY A 223 9.55 7.43 -21.62
C GLY A 223 8.86 6.32 -20.83
N VAL A 224 8.90 6.41 -19.50
CA VAL A 224 8.29 5.42 -18.60
C VAL A 224 7.39 6.09 -17.58
N ILE A 225 6.26 5.46 -17.33
CA ILE A 225 5.35 5.77 -16.22
C ILE A 225 5.47 4.64 -15.20
N ILE A 226 5.86 4.97 -13.96
CA ILE A 226 5.77 4.07 -12.83
C ILE A 226 4.53 4.45 -12.02
N ASP A 227 3.62 3.53 -11.86
CA ASP A 227 2.37 3.77 -11.14
C ASP A 227 2.49 3.31 -9.68
N LEU A 228 2.55 4.28 -8.77
CA LEU A 228 2.57 4.08 -7.32
C LEU A 228 1.19 4.27 -6.67
N ARG A 229 0.15 4.48 -7.45
CA ARG A 229 -1.21 4.64 -6.91
C ARG A 229 -1.64 3.36 -6.20
N GLY A 230 -2.22 3.51 -5.02
CA GLY A 230 -2.61 2.40 -4.17
C GLY A 230 -1.46 1.62 -3.52
N ASN A 231 -0.20 2.02 -3.72
CA ASN A 231 0.96 1.36 -3.12
C ASN A 231 1.21 1.85 -1.68
N PRO A 232 0.97 1.01 -0.64
CA PRO A 232 1.09 1.44 0.77
C PRO A 232 2.55 1.57 1.25
N GLY A 233 3.51 1.31 0.38
CA GLY A 233 4.93 1.23 0.74
C GLY A 233 5.41 -0.20 0.94
N GLY A 234 6.25 -0.41 1.93
CA GLY A 234 6.85 -1.70 2.26
C GLY A 234 8.24 -1.56 2.89
N ILE A 235 9.18 -2.37 2.44
CA ILE A 235 10.54 -2.45 2.97
C ILE A 235 11.34 -1.19 2.63
N LEU A 236 11.94 -0.55 3.65
CA LEU A 236 12.76 0.65 3.48
C LEU A 236 13.89 0.42 2.48
N ASP A 237 14.67 -0.64 2.65
CA ASP A 237 15.81 -0.94 1.79
C ASP A 237 15.40 -1.11 0.31
N GLN A 238 14.19 -1.61 0.06
CA GLN A 238 13.66 -1.69 -1.30
C GLN A 238 13.36 -0.31 -1.87
N SER A 239 12.86 0.64 -1.06
CA SER A 239 12.65 2.01 -1.53
C SER A 239 13.97 2.72 -1.85
N LEU A 240 15.01 2.49 -1.06
CA LEU A 240 16.35 2.99 -1.32
C LEU A 240 16.92 2.39 -2.61
N SER A 241 16.81 1.08 -2.77
CA SER A 241 17.27 0.35 -3.97
C SER A 241 16.52 0.77 -5.23
N VAL A 242 15.21 0.96 -5.16
CA VAL A 242 14.38 1.46 -6.28
C VAL A 242 14.76 2.91 -6.63
N SER A 243 14.98 3.78 -5.63
CA SER A 243 15.43 5.14 -5.87
C SER A 243 16.80 5.16 -6.55
N ASN A 244 17.69 4.27 -6.14
CA ASN A 244 19.03 4.11 -6.73
C ASN A 244 18.98 3.72 -8.22
N LEU A 245 17.95 3.03 -8.71
CA LEU A 245 17.80 2.73 -10.13
C LEU A 245 17.71 3.98 -11.02
N PHE A 246 17.35 5.13 -10.47
CA PHE A 246 17.07 6.34 -11.24
C PHE A 246 17.96 7.53 -10.87
N LEU A 247 18.57 7.55 -9.69
CA LEU A 247 19.43 8.62 -9.21
C LEU A 247 20.88 8.37 -9.60
N ARG A 248 21.65 9.45 -9.77
CA ARG A 248 23.09 9.37 -10.03
C ARG A 248 23.80 8.98 -8.75
N LYS A 249 24.87 8.23 -8.89
CA LYS A 249 25.76 7.91 -7.78
C LYS A 249 26.12 9.15 -6.96
N GLY A 250 25.98 9.05 -5.64
CA GLY A 250 26.25 10.13 -4.69
C GLY A 250 25.07 11.07 -4.42
N GLN A 251 23.99 11.04 -5.20
CA GLN A 251 22.77 11.81 -4.86
C GLN A 251 22.10 11.24 -3.62
N GLN A 252 21.67 12.12 -2.71
CA GLN A 252 20.99 11.72 -1.50
C GLN A 252 19.60 11.16 -1.83
N ILE A 253 19.19 10.06 -1.19
CA ILE A 253 17.85 9.47 -1.34
C ILE A 253 16.95 9.97 -0.22
N SER A 254 17.39 9.82 1.02
CA SER A 254 16.65 10.27 2.19
C SER A 254 17.58 10.39 3.41
N SER A 255 17.07 10.96 4.50
CA SER A 255 17.71 10.90 5.80
C SER A 255 16.71 10.51 6.89
N ILE A 256 17.20 9.84 7.92
CA ILE A 256 16.42 9.43 9.10
C ILE A 256 16.98 10.17 10.32
N ARG A 257 16.08 10.70 11.15
CA ARG A 257 16.40 11.32 12.43
C ARG A 257 15.66 10.61 13.55
N ALA A 258 16.43 10.00 14.44
CA ALA A 258 15.94 9.28 15.60
C ALA A 258 16.10 10.11 16.89
N ARG A 259 15.28 9.82 17.89
CA ARG A 259 15.31 10.49 19.21
C ARG A 259 16.66 10.28 19.93
N ASN A 260 17.26 9.10 19.78
CA ASN A 260 18.53 8.73 20.42
C ASN A 260 19.77 9.29 19.70
N GLY A 261 19.59 10.05 18.62
CA GLY A 261 20.69 10.62 17.83
C GLY A 261 21.25 9.69 16.75
N ASP A 262 20.74 8.48 16.57
CA ASP A 262 21.11 7.55 15.50
C ASP A 262 20.56 8.04 14.15
N ASN A 263 21.10 9.16 13.69
CA ASN A 263 20.73 9.75 12.42
C ASN A 263 21.46 9.04 11.28
N GLN A 264 20.74 8.79 10.20
CA GLN A 264 21.27 8.11 9.02
C GLN A 264 20.98 8.92 7.77
N SER A 265 21.89 8.88 6.81
CA SER A 265 21.72 9.47 5.48
C SER A 265 22.00 8.41 4.43
N PHE A 266 21.10 8.28 3.47
CA PHE A 266 21.17 7.30 2.40
C PHE A 266 21.43 8.01 1.09
N VAL A 267 22.41 7.51 0.34
CA VAL A 267 22.81 8.02 -0.96
C VAL A 267 22.79 6.93 -2.01
N ALA A 268 22.57 7.30 -3.25
CA ALA A 268 22.67 6.38 -4.38
C ALA A 268 24.13 5.89 -4.52
N SER A 269 24.29 4.56 -4.59
CA SER A 269 25.61 3.90 -4.63
C SER A 269 26.07 3.53 -6.04
N GLU A 270 25.13 3.48 -6.99
CA GLU A 270 25.34 3.05 -8.38
C GLU A 270 24.83 4.10 -9.36
N ASP A 271 25.24 3.99 -10.62
CA ASP A 271 24.71 4.83 -11.69
C ASP A 271 23.32 4.35 -12.14
N PRO A 272 22.45 5.26 -12.60
CA PRO A 272 21.08 4.92 -12.97
C PRO A 272 21.00 4.02 -14.20
N VAL A 273 20.03 3.07 -14.18
CA VAL A 273 19.82 2.11 -15.29
C VAL A 273 19.29 2.74 -16.57
N ALA A 274 18.62 3.88 -16.48
CA ALA A 274 18.02 4.58 -17.62
C ALA A 274 18.15 6.12 -17.45
N PRO A 275 19.38 6.68 -17.47
CA PRO A 275 19.63 8.08 -17.08
C PRO A 275 18.91 9.11 -17.95
N ASN A 276 18.72 8.80 -19.22
CA ASN A 276 18.14 9.73 -20.20
C ASN A 276 16.65 9.47 -20.50
N LEU A 277 16.08 8.43 -19.94
CA LEU A 277 14.68 8.06 -20.18
C LEU A 277 13.76 8.98 -19.37
N PRO A 278 12.86 9.77 -20.00
CA PRO A 278 11.87 10.56 -19.29
C PRO A 278 11.02 9.71 -18.37
N LEU A 279 10.84 10.15 -17.12
CA LEU A 279 10.18 9.39 -16.07
C LEU A 279 9.04 10.20 -15.46
N VAL A 280 7.88 9.58 -15.38
CA VAL A 280 6.70 10.07 -14.66
C VAL A 280 6.34 9.08 -13.57
N LEU A 281 6.03 9.57 -12.37
CA LEU A 281 5.42 8.79 -11.31
C LEU A 281 3.94 9.19 -11.15
N LEU A 282 3.07 8.19 -11.05
CA LEU A 282 1.67 8.43 -10.65
C LEU A 282 1.53 8.20 -9.15
N THR A 283 0.88 9.14 -8.47
CA THR A 283 0.61 9.06 -7.01
C THR A 283 -0.85 9.31 -6.69
N ASP A 284 -1.33 8.73 -5.59
CA ASP A 284 -2.63 9.01 -4.99
C ASP A 284 -2.55 9.03 -3.46
N GLY A 285 -3.66 9.34 -2.78
CA GLY A 285 -3.74 9.37 -1.32
C GLY A 285 -3.43 8.04 -0.61
N ARG A 286 -3.24 6.95 -1.35
CA ARG A 286 -2.82 5.63 -0.83
C ARG A 286 -1.34 5.32 -1.13
N SER A 287 -0.67 6.16 -1.91
CA SER A 287 0.79 6.10 -2.10
C SER A 287 1.47 6.53 -0.81
N ALA A 288 2.04 5.60 -0.04
CA ALA A 288 2.50 5.84 1.33
C ALA A 288 3.93 5.35 1.61
N SER A 289 4.57 5.94 2.63
CA SER A 289 5.84 5.44 3.20
C SER A 289 6.96 5.26 2.15
N ALA A 290 7.36 4.01 1.82
CA ALA A 290 8.38 3.70 0.81
C ALA A 290 8.08 4.33 -0.56
N SER A 291 6.80 4.39 -0.97
CA SER A 291 6.37 5.10 -2.18
C SER A 291 6.70 6.59 -2.12
N GLU A 292 6.56 7.19 -0.93
CA GLU A 292 6.83 8.62 -0.73
C GLU A 292 8.33 8.91 -0.63
N ILE A 293 9.13 7.96 -0.14
CA ILE A 293 10.59 8.04 -0.18
C ILE A 293 11.05 8.13 -1.64
N VAL A 294 10.60 7.21 -2.50
CA VAL A 294 10.94 7.20 -3.93
C VAL A 294 10.43 8.47 -4.62
N ALA A 295 9.16 8.81 -4.44
CA ALA A 295 8.58 10.00 -5.07
C ALA A 295 9.27 11.29 -4.62
N GLY A 296 9.56 11.42 -3.31
CA GLY A 296 10.24 12.59 -2.74
C GLY A 296 11.68 12.72 -3.21
N ALA A 297 12.43 11.63 -3.25
CA ALA A 297 13.80 11.62 -3.75
C ALA A 297 13.88 12.02 -5.22
N LEU A 298 13.05 11.40 -6.07
CA LEU A 298 13.05 11.69 -7.50
C LEU A 298 12.49 13.08 -7.83
N GLN A 299 11.55 13.59 -7.03
CA GLN A 299 11.03 14.96 -7.17
C GLN A 299 12.08 16.00 -6.79
N ASP A 300 12.80 15.82 -5.67
CA ASP A 300 13.80 16.76 -5.18
C ASP A 300 15.00 16.88 -6.14
N HIS A 301 15.35 15.79 -6.81
CA HIS A 301 16.42 15.73 -7.81
C HIS A 301 15.96 16.02 -9.25
N ASP A 302 14.73 16.45 -9.46
CA ASP A 302 14.17 16.69 -10.81
C ASP A 302 14.31 15.47 -11.75
N ARG A 303 14.32 14.25 -11.17
CA ARG A 303 14.49 13.02 -11.94
C ARG A 303 13.17 12.41 -12.42
N ALA A 304 12.07 12.67 -11.73
CA ALA A 304 10.75 12.26 -12.17
C ALA A 304 9.74 13.39 -12.03
N LEU A 305 8.82 13.48 -12.97
CA LEU A 305 7.63 14.33 -12.86
C LEU A 305 6.56 13.56 -12.08
N ILE A 306 6.02 14.16 -11.04
CA ILE A 306 4.95 13.55 -10.23
C ILE A 306 3.59 14.04 -10.75
N VAL A 307 2.70 13.10 -11.09
CA VAL A 307 1.35 13.37 -11.62
C VAL A 307 0.31 12.61 -10.79
N GLY A 308 -0.83 13.20 -10.55
CA GLY A 308 -1.94 12.57 -9.82
C GLY A 308 -2.46 13.40 -8.67
N THR A 309 -2.66 12.79 -7.50
CA THR A 309 -3.06 13.50 -6.28
C THR A 309 -2.02 13.36 -5.18
N THR A 310 -2.13 14.21 -4.16
CA THR A 310 -1.23 14.22 -2.99
C THR A 310 -1.16 12.84 -2.35
N SER A 311 0.05 12.43 -1.94
CA SER A 311 0.28 11.13 -1.31
C SER A 311 -0.26 11.06 0.12
N PHE A 312 -0.10 9.93 0.79
CA PHE A 312 -0.65 9.67 2.11
C PHE A 312 -0.07 10.55 3.23
N GLY A 313 1.21 10.87 3.20
CA GLY A 313 1.90 11.65 4.24
C GLY A 313 2.33 10.84 5.46
N LYS A 314 3.03 9.73 5.24
CA LYS A 314 3.66 8.93 6.29
C LYS A 314 5.17 9.14 6.32
N GLY A 315 5.62 10.14 7.08
CA GLY A 315 7.04 10.49 7.27
C GLY A 315 7.69 9.81 8.48
N LEU A 316 7.19 8.65 8.91
CA LEU A 316 7.61 7.93 10.10
C LEU A 316 8.27 6.60 9.76
N VAL A 317 9.29 6.23 10.56
CA VAL A 317 9.99 4.94 10.46
C VAL A 317 9.54 4.05 11.62
N GLN A 318 9.15 2.83 11.32
CA GLN A 318 8.86 1.81 12.31
C GLN A 318 10.00 0.80 12.39
N SER A 319 10.41 0.50 13.62
CA SER A 319 11.32 -0.61 13.92
C SER A 319 10.56 -1.77 14.55
N VAL A 320 10.98 -2.99 14.29
CA VAL A 320 10.41 -4.21 14.87
C VAL A 320 11.42 -4.79 15.85
N PHE A 321 11.03 -4.87 17.11
CA PHE A 321 11.84 -5.40 18.20
C PHE A 321 11.34 -6.81 18.58
N PRO A 322 12.13 -7.86 18.40
CA PRO A 322 11.77 -9.19 18.85
C PRO A 322 11.62 -9.22 20.37
N LEU A 323 10.62 -9.93 20.85
CA LEU A 323 10.34 -10.13 22.27
C LEU A 323 10.27 -11.63 22.58
N GLU A 324 10.33 -11.96 23.86
CA GLU A 324 10.19 -13.35 24.33
C GLU A 324 8.83 -13.94 23.92
N GLY A 325 8.76 -15.27 23.83
CA GLY A 325 7.55 -15.97 23.43
C GLY A 325 7.18 -15.81 21.95
N GLY A 326 8.09 -15.28 21.10
CA GLY A 326 7.84 -15.06 19.68
C GLY A 326 7.00 -13.82 19.36
N TYR A 327 6.72 -12.98 20.35
CA TYR A 327 6.10 -11.66 20.14
C TYR A 327 7.09 -10.68 19.49
N ALA A 328 6.57 -9.57 18.94
CA ALA A 328 7.38 -8.44 18.52
C ALA A 328 6.68 -7.12 18.79
N LEU A 329 7.44 -6.10 19.17
CA LEU A 329 6.96 -4.74 19.25
C LEU A 329 7.35 -4.01 17.96
N LYS A 330 6.37 -3.68 17.13
CA LYS A 330 6.53 -2.75 16.02
C LYS A 330 6.24 -1.36 16.56
N MET A 331 7.21 -0.44 16.51
CA MET A 331 7.10 0.88 17.11
C MET A 331 7.71 1.97 16.23
N THR A 332 7.11 3.15 16.22
CA THR A 332 7.67 4.33 15.58
C THR A 332 8.90 4.81 16.34
N THR A 333 10.06 4.82 15.69
CA THR A 333 11.35 5.14 16.31
C THR A 333 12.03 6.37 15.73
N ALA A 334 11.64 6.78 14.51
CA ALA A 334 12.29 7.89 13.83
C ALA A 334 11.36 8.59 12.82
N LYS A 335 11.82 9.72 12.31
CA LYS A 335 11.23 10.44 11.18
C LYS A 335 12.19 10.40 10.02
N TRP A 336 11.66 10.25 8.80
CA TRP A 336 12.46 10.37 7.61
C TRP A 336 12.19 11.70 6.88
N TYR A 337 13.16 12.13 6.11
CA TYR A 337 13.17 13.40 5.38
C TYR A 337 13.65 13.16 3.95
N THR A 338 13.11 13.92 3.00
CA THR A 338 13.56 13.92 1.62
C THR A 338 14.98 14.50 1.49
N PRO A 339 15.66 14.39 0.33
CA PRO A 339 17.00 14.97 0.13
C PRO A 339 17.11 16.43 0.55
N ASN A 340 16.11 17.24 0.26
CA ASN A 340 16.09 18.67 0.59
C ASN A 340 15.65 18.96 2.03
N GLY A 341 15.52 17.93 2.87
CA GLY A 341 15.17 18.05 4.29
C GLY A 341 13.68 18.28 4.56
N ARG A 342 12.81 18.06 3.57
CA ARG A 342 11.36 18.15 3.77
C ARG A 342 10.87 17.02 4.67
N SER A 343 10.12 17.32 5.73
CA SER A 343 9.22 16.37 6.37
C SER A 343 7.93 16.31 5.59
N ILE A 344 7.46 15.10 5.29
CA ILE A 344 6.19 14.90 4.58
C ILE A 344 5.08 14.40 5.50
N GLN A 345 5.38 14.26 6.81
CA GLN A 345 4.40 13.77 7.78
C GLN A 345 3.18 14.70 7.84
N LYS A 346 2.00 14.17 7.50
CA LYS A 346 0.71 14.83 7.78
C LYS A 346 0.34 14.68 9.25
N GLU A 347 -0.19 15.73 9.83
CA GLU A 347 -0.75 15.68 11.18
C GLU A 347 -2.06 14.92 11.18
N ARG A 348 -2.18 13.96 12.11
CA ARG A 348 -3.38 13.19 12.36
C ARG A 348 -3.80 13.34 13.81
N LYS A 349 -5.10 13.44 14.01
CA LYS A 349 -5.70 13.55 15.35
C LYS A 349 -6.49 12.28 15.66
N LEU A 350 -6.27 11.75 16.87
CA LEU A 350 -7.08 10.66 17.41
C LEU A 350 -8.45 11.22 17.84
N LEU A 351 -9.52 10.65 17.28
CA LEU A 351 -10.88 10.95 17.72
C LEU A 351 -11.25 10.13 18.97
N PRO A 352 -12.26 10.54 19.74
CA PRO A 352 -12.78 9.75 20.85
C PRO A 352 -13.28 8.35 20.46
N SER A 353 -13.59 8.16 19.17
CA SER A 353 -13.94 6.84 18.59
C SER A 353 -12.75 5.88 18.46
N GLY A 354 -11.51 6.34 18.69
CA GLY A 354 -10.29 5.58 18.45
C GLY A 354 -9.80 5.65 17.00
N GLU A 355 -10.44 6.43 16.14
CA GLU A 355 -10.06 6.61 14.74
C GLU A 355 -9.09 7.79 14.59
N PHE A 356 -8.05 7.60 13.76
CA PHE A 356 -7.13 8.67 13.38
C PHE A 356 -7.62 9.36 12.11
N VAL A 357 -7.89 10.66 12.20
CA VAL A 357 -8.29 11.48 11.06
C VAL A 357 -7.22 12.51 10.72
N GLU A 358 -7.11 12.87 9.46
CA GLU A 358 -6.24 13.95 9.03
C GLU A 358 -6.78 15.30 9.53
N VAL A 359 -5.91 16.11 10.10
CA VAL A 359 -6.27 17.46 10.57
C VAL A 359 -6.67 18.34 9.38
N MET A 360 -6.01 18.14 8.22
CA MET A 360 -6.31 18.80 6.96
C MET A 360 -6.43 17.76 5.85
N PRO A 361 -7.63 17.26 5.54
CA PRO A 361 -7.85 16.36 4.40
C PRO A 361 -7.55 17.05 3.07
N ASP A 362 -7.07 16.29 2.09
CA ASP A 362 -6.73 16.81 0.75
C ASP A 362 -7.90 17.45 0.01
N SER A 363 -9.14 17.04 0.34
CA SER A 363 -10.36 17.66 -0.18
C SER A 363 -10.54 19.12 0.23
N LEU A 364 -9.95 19.52 1.35
CA LEU A 364 -9.97 20.88 1.88
C LEU A 364 -8.68 21.65 1.58
N GLU A 365 -7.68 20.99 0.99
CA GLU A 365 -6.42 21.63 0.65
C GLU A 365 -6.58 22.58 -0.55
N THR A 366 -6.56 23.86 -0.27
CA THR A 366 -6.52 24.90 -1.29
C THR A 366 -5.08 25.26 -1.67
N ASP A 367 -4.89 25.91 -2.83
CA ASP A 367 -3.59 26.45 -3.23
C ASP A 367 -3.00 27.41 -2.19
N SER A 368 -3.85 28.16 -1.47
CA SER A 368 -3.43 29.07 -0.40
C SER A 368 -2.85 28.30 0.79
N VAL A 369 -3.54 27.25 1.24
CA VAL A 369 -3.08 26.38 2.33
C VAL A 369 -1.76 25.71 1.96
N ARG A 370 -1.66 25.19 0.74
CA ARG A 370 -0.42 24.56 0.26
C ARG A 370 0.76 25.56 0.26
N ARG A 371 0.55 26.80 -0.21
CA ARG A 371 1.59 27.83 -0.21
C ARG A 371 1.98 28.35 1.17
N SER A 372 1.20 28.10 2.20
CA SER A 372 1.55 28.43 3.60
C SER A 372 2.50 27.40 4.23
N ARG A 373 2.69 26.22 3.60
CA ARG A 373 3.60 25.19 4.08
C ARG A 373 5.07 25.58 3.88
N PRO A 374 6.00 24.98 4.63
CA PRO A 374 7.43 25.19 4.41
C PRO A 374 7.82 24.89 2.96
N ALA A 375 8.40 25.87 2.29
CA ALA A 375 8.83 25.78 0.91
C ALA A 375 10.31 25.39 0.84
N PHE A 376 10.61 24.45 -0.04
CA PHE A 376 11.96 23.97 -0.35
C PHE A 376 12.20 24.10 -1.85
N ARG A 377 13.41 23.82 -2.30
CA ARG A 377 13.76 23.89 -3.72
C ARG A 377 14.35 22.57 -4.19
N SER A 378 13.91 22.11 -5.36
CA SER A 378 14.55 21.01 -6.07
C SER A 378 15.93 21.41 -6.60
N ASP A 379 16.70 20.47 -7.13
CA ASP A 379 18.03 20.73 -7.74
C ASP A 379 17.95 21.78 -8.86
N ALA A 380 16.87 21.80 -9.66
CA ALA A 380 16.63 22.82 -10.69
C ALA A 380 15.97 24.11 -10.15
N GLY A 381 15.78 24.25 -8.84
CA GLY A 381 15.23 25.43 -8.21
C GLY A 381 13.69 25.52 -8.20
N ARG A 382 12.95 24.45 -8.61
CA ARG A 382 11.50 24.41 -8.51
C ARG A 382 11.07 24.43 -7.05
N VAL A 383 9.93 25.07 -6.77
CA VAL A 383 9.36 25.08 -5.41
C VAL A 383 8.65 23.75 -5.16
N VAL A 384 9.03 23.08 -4.07
CA VAL A 384 8.39 21.89 -3.53
C VAL A 384 8.02 22.12 -2.06
N TYR A 385 6.90 21.56 -1.60
CA TYR A 385 6.39 21.86 -0.25
C TYR A 385 6.61 20.67 0.69
N GLY A 386 6.86 20.96 1.96
CA GLY A 386 6.94 20.00 3.05
C GLY A 386 5.70 20.04 3.95
N GLY A 387 5.64 19.13 4.93
CA GLY A 387 4.58 19.13 5.97
C GLY A 387 3.18 18.71 5.50
N GLY A 388 3.06 18.09 4.33
CA GLY A 388 1.75 17.73 3.76
C GLY A 388 1.81 16.64 2.72
N ALA A 389 2.62 15.61 2.94
CA ALA A 389 2.86 14.53 1.98
C ALA A 389 3.66 14.97 0.72
N ILE A 390 3.75 14.14 -0.29
CA ILE A 390 4.30 14.51 -1.60
C ILE A 390 3.17 15.09 -2.45
N THR A 391 3.29 16.38 -2.74
CA THR A 391 2.36 17.07 -3.65
C THR A 391 2.83 16.85 -5.09
N PRO A 392 1.96 16.41 -6.00
CA PRO A 392 2.32 16.24 -7.41
C PRO A 392 2.73 17.57 -8.06
N ASP A 393 3.60 17.47 -9.07
CA ASP A 393 3.96 18.59 -9.94
C ASP A 393 2.79 18.97 -10.85
N ILE A 394 2.00 17.99 -11.29
CA ILE A 394 0.74 18.18 -11.99
C ILE A 394 -0.37 17.47 -11.21
N ILE A 395 -1.30 18.25 -10.67
CA ILE A 395 -2.44 17.70 -9.94
C ILE A 395 -3.53 17.34 -10.95
N VAL A 396 -3.78 16.03 -11.06
CA VAL A 396 -4.89 15.49 -11.85
C VAL A 396 -5.79 14.71 -10.91
N ARG A 397 -7.00 15.24 -10.68
CA ARG A 397 -7.98 14.54 -9.86
C ARG A 397 -8.62 13.41 -10.68
N PRO A 398 -8.95 12.27 -10.07
CA PRO A 398 -9.75 11.25 -10.73
C PRO A 398 -11.14 11.84 -11.05
N ASP A 399 -11.81 11.26 -12.03
CA ASP A 399 -13.17 11.64 -12.35
C ASP A 399 -14.09 11.43 -11.14
N THR A 400 -14.97 12.38 -10.93
CA THR A 400 -15.97 12.28 -9.87
C THR A 400 -17.16 11.48 -10.36
N LEU A 401 -17.63 10.56 -9.54
CA LEU A 401 -18.86 9.82 -9.84
C LEU A 401 -20.03 10.78 -10.02
N THR A 402 -20.83 10.54 -11.03
CA THR A 402 -22.13 11.22 -11.19
C THR A 402 -23.08 10.85 -10.04
N THR A 403 -24.13 11.62 -9.86
CA THR A 403 -25.13 11.33 -8.82
C THR A 403 -25.77 9.95 -8.99
N ALA A 404 -25.95 9.49 -10.23
CA ALA A 404 -26.49 8.15 -10.52
C ALA A 404 -25.49 7.05 -10.14
N GLU A 405 -24.24 7.18 -10.53
CA GLU A 405 -23.17 6.26 -10.17
C GLU A 405 -22.98 6.18 -8.64
N GLN A 406 -22.97 7.33 -7.96
CA GLN A 406 -22.86 7.37 -6.50
C GLN A 406 -24.03 6.62 -5.82
N LYS A 407 -25.25 6.76 -6.32
CA LYS A 407 -26.42 6.03 -5.78
C LYS A 407 -26.29 4.52 -6.00
N VAL A 408 -25.82 4.09 -7.18
CA VAL A 408 -25.59 2.69 -7.48
C VAL A 408 -24.51 2.11 -6.57
N PHE A 409 -23.37 2.80 -6.40
CA PHE A 409 -22.31 2.33 -5.51
C PHE A 409 -22.73 2.33 -4.04
N ASN A 410 -23.52 3.30 -3.60
CA ASN A 410 -24.10 3.30 -2.25
C ASN A 410 -25.04 2.08 -2.02
N ALA A 411 -25.78 1.66 -3.04
CA ALA A 411 -26.57 0.44 -2.97
C ALA A 411 -25.72 -0.84 -3.01
N PHE A 412 -24.56 -0.81 -3.66
CA PHE A 412 -23.60 -1.92 -3.67
C PHE A 412 -22.88 -2.10 -2.33
N ALA A 413 -22.60 -1.01 -1.61
CA ALA A 413 -21.76 -1.00 -0.41
C ALA A 413 -22.21 -2.04 0.65
N PRO A 414 -23.49 -2.12 1.09
CA PRO A 414 -23.94 -3.10 2.08
C PRO A 414 -23.99 -4.54 1.54
N LYS A 415 -23.86 -4.71 0.21
CA LYS A 415 -23.98 -5.98 -0.52
C LYS A 415 -22.74 -6.28 -1.39
N THR A 416 -21.59 -5.78 -0.97
CA THR A 416 -20.34 -5.88 -1.75
C THR A 416 -19.97 -7.33 -2.09
N ALA A 417 -20.21 -8.28 -1.18
CA ALA A 417 -19.90 -9.69 -1.42
C ALA A 417 -20.80 -10.27 -2.53
N GLU A 418 -22.10 -10.00 -2.48
CA GLU A 418 -23.09 -10.45 -3.47
C GLU A 418 -22.84 -9.83 -4.84
N VAL A 419 -22.51 -8.53 -4.87
CA VAL A 419 -22.19 -7.79 -6.11
C VAL A 419 -20.93 -8.38 -6.76
N ARG A 420 -19.84 -8.55 -5.99
CA ARG A 420 -18.59 -9.15 -6.50
C ARG A 420 -18.79 -10.57 -7.00
N ALA A 421 -19.55 -11.36 -6.28
CA ALA A 421 -19.89 -12.72 -6.69
C ALA A 421 -20.65 -12.75 -8.01
N THR A 422 -21.70 -11.93 -8.12
CA THR A 422 -22.53 -11.85 -9.31
C THR A 422 -21.71 -11.39 -10.52
N LEU A 423 -20.85 -10.39 -10.31
CA LEU A 423 -19.93 -9.89 -11.34
C LEU A 423 -18.96 -10.99 -11.79
N MET A 424 -18.34 -11.70 -10.85
CA MET A 424 -17.40 -12.77 -11.14
C MET A 424 -18.06 -13.93 -11.90
N ASP A 425 -19.16 -14.44 -11.36
CA ASP A 425 -19.88 -15.56 -11.99
C ASP A 425 -20.32 -15.20 -13.41
N TYR A 426 -20.85 -14.00 -13.63
CA TYR A 426 -21.26 -13.56 -14.95
C TYR A 426 -20.09 -13.30 -15.91
N ALA A 427 -19.02 -12.70 -15.42
CA ALA A 427 -17.83 -12.49 -16.23
C ALA A 427 -17.14 -13.80 -16.65
N LEU A 428 -17.20 -14.87 -15.82
CA LEU A 428 -16.73 -16.21 -16.16
C LEU A 428 -17.53 -16.87 -17.30
N GLU A 429 -18.82 -16.55 -17.41
CA GLU A 429 -19.64 -16.99 -18.53
C GLU A 429 -19.28 -16.22 -19.81
N LEU A 430 -19.21 -14.89 -19.71
CA LEU A 430 -18.96 -14.00 -20.84
C LEU A 430 -17.58 -14.19 -21.47
N LYS A 431 -16.55 -14.48 -20.66
CA LYS A 431 -15.17 -14.62 -21.14
C LYS A 431 -14.99 -15.68 -22.24
N LYS A 432 -15.91 -16.66 -22.33
CA LYS A 432 -15.80 -17.77 -23.29
C LYS A 432 -16.06 -17.36 -24.75
N GLY A 433 -16.70 -16.21 -24.96
CA GLY A 433 -17.11 -15.77 -26.31
C GLY A 433 -16.56 -14.43 -26.77
N VAL A 434 -15.60 -13.85 -26.04
CA VAL A 434 -15.09 -12.50 -26.34
C VAL A 434 -13.74 -12.50 -27.03
N ARG A 435 -13.46 -11.41 -27.76
CA ARG A 435 -12.14 -11.05 -28.31
C ARG A 435 -11.55 -9.89 -27.50
N PRO A 436 -10.23 -9.61 -27.58
CA PRO A 436 -9.61 -8.53 -26.82
C PRO A 436 -10.23 -7.14 -27.01
N ASP A 437 -10.83 -6.88 -28.15
CA ASP A 437 -11.48 -5.64 -28.57
C ASP A 437 -13.00 -5.62 -28.38
N PHE A 438 -13.56 -6.60 -27.63
CA PHE A 438 -15.02 -6.67 -27.40
C PHE A 438 -15.57 -5.38 -26.80
N VAL A 439 -16.83 -5.09 -27.07
CA VAL A 439 -17.61 -4.00 -26.45
C VAL A 439 -18.68 -4.61 -25.56
N VAL A 440 -18.87 -4.05 -24.38
CA VAL A 440 -19.95 -4.47 -23.47
C VAL A 440 -21.29 -4.15 -24.13
N GLN A 441 -22.14 -5.15 -24.24
CA GLN A 441 -23.44 -5.00 -24.90
C GLN A 441 -24.49 -4.55 -23.87
N PRO A 442 -25.48 -3.74 -24.24
CA PRO A 442 -26.59 -3.35 -23.35
C PRO A 442 -27.28 -4.57 -22.70
N ALA A 443 -27.39 -5.69 -23.44
CA ALA A 443 -27.95 -6.93 -22.93
C ALA A 443 -27.12 -7.53 -21.77
N TRP A 444 -25.81 -7.29 -21.72
CA TRP A 444 -24.98 -7.75 -20.60
C TRP A 444 -25.28 -6.94 -19.34
N ARG A 445 -25.47 -5.63 -19.47
CA ARG A 445 -25.82 -4.75 -18.37
C ARG A 445 -27.19 -5.11 -17.79
N GLU A 446 -28.17 -5.34 -18.64
CA GLU A 446 -29.53 -5.75 -18.23
C GLU A 446 -29.51 -7.12 -17.53
N GLU A 447 -28.78 -8.09 -18.05
CA GLU A 447 -28.64 -9.40 -17.39
C GLU A 447 -27.90 -9.28 -16.06
N PHE A 448 -26.89 -8.42 -15.96
CA PHE A 448 -26.21 -8.16 -14.69
C PHE A 448 -27.16 -7.54 -13.66
N TYR A 449 -27.97 -6.56 -14.07
CA TYR A 449 -29.01 -5.98 -13.23
C TYR A 449 -29.97 -7.05 -12.72
N ARG A 450 -30.51 -7.90 -13.60
CA ARG A 450 -31.42 -8.99 -13.23
C ARG A 450 -30.80 -9.95 -12.20
N ARG A 451 -29.52 -10.28 -12.37
CA ARG A 451 -28.78 -11.15 -11.43
C ARG A 451 -28.57 -10.48 -10.07
N LEU A 452 -28.32 -9.19 -10.05
CA LEU A 452 -28.21 -8.42 -8.80
C LEU A 452 -29.53 -8.40 -8.04
N GLN A 453 -30.65 -8.18 -8.73
CA GLN A 453 -31.99 -8.24 -8.14
C GLN A 453 -32.28 -9.63 -7.52
N ALA A 454 -31.92 -10.70 -8.21
CA ALA A 454 -32.06 -12.07 -7.70
C ALA A 454 -31.22 -12.35 -6.43
N LYS A 455 -30.25 -11.50 -6.13
CA LYS A 455 -29.42 -11.53 -4.91
C LYS A 455 -29.86 -10.51 -3.86
N ASN A 456 -31.05 -9.94 -4.00
CA ASN A 456 -31.60 -8.90 -3.12
C ASN A 456 -30.70 -7.64 -3.03
N VAL A 457 -30.02 -7.30 -4.12
CA VAL A 457 -29.35 -6.00 -4.28
C VAL A 457 -30.39 -5.05 -4.84
N THR A 458 -31.02 -4.26 -3.97
CA THR A 458 -32.11 -3.36 -4.37
C THR A 458 -31.53 -2.13 -5.08
N LEU A 459 -31.88 -1.98 -6.36
CA LEU A 459 -31.43 -0.91 -7.24
C LEU A 459 -32.64 -0.38 -8.02
N ASP A 460 -32.68 0.93 -8.21
CA ASP A 460 -33.58 1.56 -9.17
C ASP A 460 -33.03 1.35 -10.58
N HIS A 461 -33.85 0.81 -11.48
CA HIS A 461 -33.43 0.47 -12.84
C HIS A 461 -33.02 1.72 -13.64
N ALA A 462 -33.74 2.84 -13.50
CA ALA A 462 -33.41 4.06 -14.23
C ALA A 462 -32.06 4.65 -13.76
N GLN A 463 -31.78 4.57 -12.45
CA GLN A 463 -30.47 4.99 -11.91
C GLN A 463 -29.34 4.06 -12.37
N PHE A 464 -29.60 2.75 -12.43
CA PHE A 464 -28.63 1.78 -12.93
C PHE A 464 -28.30 2.02 -14.40
N GLU A 465 -29.29 2.31 -15.23
CA GLU A 465 -29.08 2.65 -16.64
C GLU A 465 -28.34 4.00 -16.81
N GLN A 466 -28.63 5.00 -15.97
CA GLN A 466 -27.89 6.27 -15.98
C GLN A 466 -26.42 6.10 -15.58
N ALA A 467 -26.11 5.10 -14.76
CA ALA A 467 -24.73 4.72 -14.39
C ALA A 467 -24.11 3.74 -15.40
N GLY A 468 -24.71 3.55 -16.56
CA GLY A 468 -24.37 2.51 -17.53
C GLY A 468 -22.91 2.49 -17.96
N SER A 469 -22.28 3.66 -18.17
CA SER A 469 -20.85 3.75 -18.53
C SER A 469 -19.94 3.10 -17.47
N GLU A 470 -20.21 3.37 -16.20
CA GLU A 470 -19.42 2.82 -15.09
C GLU A 470 -19.68 1.33 -14.89
N ILE A 471 -20.93 0.88 -15.10
CA ILE A 471 -21.27 -0.55 -15.08
C ILE A 471 -20.60 -1.28 -16.24
N ASP A 472 -20.59 -0.69 -17.45
CA ASP A 472 -19.91 -1.27 -18.61
C ASP A 472 -18.39 -1.35 -18.39
N ARG A 473 -17.80 -0.34 -17.73
CA ARG A 473 -16.39 -0.35 -17.33
C ARG A 473 -16.09 -1.47 -16.34
N LEU A 474 -16.94 -1.63 -15.33
CA LEU A 474 -16.80 -2.68 -14.31
C LEU A 474 -16.88 -4.09 -14.93
N LEU A 475 -17.91 -4.34 -15.76
CA LEU A 475 -18.10 -5.59 -16.48
C LEU A 475 -16.95 -5.85 -17.47
N GLY A 476 -16.65 -4.86 -18.31
CA GLY A 476 -15.64 -4.96 -19.36
C GLY A 476 -14.24 -5.23 -18.81
N ASN A 477 -13.85 -4.55 -17.75
CA ASN A 477 -12.55 -4.78 -17.12
C ASN A 477 -12.46 -6.16 -16.47
N THR A 478 -13.55 -6.62 -15.83
CA THR A 478 -13.56 -7.93 -15.19
C THR A 478 -13.51 -9.04 -16.23
N VAL A 479 -14.30 -8.96 -17.29
CA VAL A 479 -14.29 -9.93 -18.40
C VAL A 479 -12.92 -9.94 -19.10
N ALA A 480 -12.35 -8.77 -19.38
CA ALA A 480 -11.05 -8.66 -20.03
C ALA A 480 -9.92 -9.27 -19.19
N ARG A 481 -9.93 -9.03 -17.88
CA ARG A 481 -8.95 -9.61 -16.95
C ARG A 481 -9.05 -11.13 -16.93
N LEU A 482 -10.25 -11.67 -16.82
CA LEU A 482 -10.49 -13.12 -16.79
C LEU A 482 -10.21 -13.84 -18.12
N ALA A 483 -10.39 -13.14 -19.23
CA ALA A 483 -10.20 -13.72 -20.56
C ALA A 483 -8.77 -13.56 -21.08
N PHE A 484 -8.11 -12.43 -20.79
CA PHE A 484 -6.87 -12.01 -21.44
C PHE A 484 -5.78 -11.55 -20.48
N GLY A 485 -6.03 -11.56 -19.18
CA GLY A 485 -5.10 -11.17 -18.13
C GLY A 485 -5.03 -9.66 -17.86
N ASP A 486 -4.26 -9.29 -16.81
CA ASP A 486 -4.18 -7.93 -16.28
C ASP A 486 -3.67 -6.90 -17.30
N SER A 487 -2.69 -7.26 -18.13
CA SER A 487 -2.13 -6.38 -19.17
C SER A 487 -3.17 -5.91 -20.18
N THR A 488 -4.04 -6.80 -20.65
CA THR A 488 -5.12 -6.47 -21.59
C THR A 488 -6.22 -5.66 -20.92
N ALA A 489 -6.61 -6.05 -19.72
CA ALA A 489 -7.58 -5.27 -18.93
C ALA A 489 -7.08 -3.85 -18.70
N LYS A 490 -5.81 -3.65 -18.35
CA LYS A 490 -5.22 -2.32 -18.18
C LYS A 490 -5.25 -1.50 -19.46
N ARG A 491 -4.86 -2.08 -20.60
CA ARG A 491 -4.92 -1.38 -21.90
C ARG A 491 -6.32 -0.87 -22.22
N ARG A 492 -7.34 -1.67 -21.92
CA ARG A 492 -8.75 -1.29 -22.14
C ARG A 492 -9.21 -0.16 -21.23
N SER A 493 -8.73 -0.12 -19.98
CA SER A 493 -9.11 0.87 -18.98
C SER A 493 -8.36 2.20 -19.11
N ILE A 494 -7.36 2.32 -20.00
CA ILE A 494 -6.58 3.56 -20.17
C ILE A 494 -7.47 4.77 -20.50
N PRO A 495 -8.43 4.72 -21.44
CA PRO A 495 -9.26 5.86 -21.79
C PRO A 495 -10.06 6.43 -20.60
N ASP A 496 -10.36 5.58 -19.62
CA ASP A 496 -11.13 5.93 -18.42
C ASP A 496 -10.24 6.35 -17.23
N ASP A 497 -8.91 6.36 -17.41
CA ASP A 497 -7.94 6.71 -16.38
C ASP A 497 -7.35 8.09 -16.69
N THR A 498 -8.06 9.15 -16.27
CA THR A 498 -7.69 10.54 -16.54
C THR A 498 -6.26 10.87 -16.15
N GLN A 499 -5.77 10.36 -15.02
CA GLN A 499 -4.40 10.59 -14.56
C GLN A 499 -3.37 9.92 -15.48
N LEU A 500 -3.64 8.68 -15.90
CA LEU A 500 -2.75 7.95 -16.81
C LEU A 500 -2.79 8.56 -18.23
N VAL A 501 -3.98 8.93 -18.71
CA VAL A 501 -4.13 9.63 -20.00
C VAL A 501 -3.32 10.92 -20.00
N HIS A 502 -3.40 11.71 -18.94
CA HIS A 502 -2.64 12.94 -18.80
C HIS A 502 -1.12 12.71 -18.80
N ALA A 503 -0.65 11.74 -18.02
CA ALA A 503 0.78 11.35 -17.98
C ALA A 503 1.30 10.91 -19.37
N ILE A 504 0.49 10.13 -20.11
CA ILE A 504 0.81 9.74 -21.49
C ILE A 504 0.90 10.97 -22.40
N GLN A 505 -0.04 11.93 -22.29
CA GLN A 505 -0.02 13.15 -23.11
C GLN A 505 1.21 14.00 -22.85
N VAL A 506 1.59 14.18 -21.58
CA VAL A 506 2.80 14.94 -21.20
C VAL A 506 4.05 14.26 -21.76
N LEU A 507 4.16 12.94 -21.64
CA LEU A 507 5.29 12.17 -22.20
C LEU A 507 5.35 12.23 -23.73
N LYS A 508 4.20 12.19 -24.43
CA LYS A 508 4.15 12.30 -25.91
C LYS A 508 4.66 13.66 -26.39
N GLN A 509 4.51 14.73 -25.61
CA GLN A 509 4.95 16.09 -25.92
C GLN A 509 6.39 16.37 -25.53
N SER A 510 7.04 15.48 -24.80
CA SER A 510 8.40 15.65 -24.28
C SER A 510 9.43 14.80 -25.06
N GLN A 511 10.65 15.29 -25.16
CA GLN A 511 11.79 14.55 -25.67
C GLN A 511 12.86 14.28 -24.58
N SER A 512 12.77 14.98 -23.45
CA SER A 512 13.69 14.88 -22.34
C SER A 512 12.98 15.04 -21.00
N GLN A 513 13.65 14.65 -19.92
CA GLN A 513 13.15 14.89 -18.56
C GLN A 513 12.91 16.39 -18.29
N LYS A 514 13.74 17.27 -18.84
CA LYS A 514 13.61 18.73 -18.67
C LYS A 514 12.33 19.25 -19.32
N ASP A 515 11.93 18.70 -20.46
CA ASP A 515 10.72 19.14 -21.17
C ASP A 515 9.46 18.86 -20.34
N LEU A 516 9.44 17.75 -19.58
CA LEU A 516 8.33 17.41 -18.69
C LEU A 516 8.07 18.53 -17.67
N PHE A 517 9.12 19.09 -17.07
CA PHE A 517 8.99 20.18 -16.10
C PHE A 517 8.59 21.52 -16.74
N VAL A 518 9.01 21.76 -17.98
CA VAL A 518 8.56 22.94 -18.74
C VAL A 518 7.07 22.86 -19.03
N ILE A 519 6.58 21.67 -19.41
CA ILE A 519 5.14 21.44 -19.63
C ILE A 519 4.38 21.66 -18.33
N ALA A 520 4.82 21.03 -17.22
CA ALA A 520 4.19 21.16 -15.92
C ALA A 520 4.10 22.63 -15.46
N GLN A 521 5.15 23.40 -15.66
CA GLN A 521 5.17 24.81 -15.30
C GLN A 521 4.17 25.64 -16.11
N ARG A 522 4.02 25.38 -17.41
CA ARG A 522 3.03 26.02 -18.27
C ARG A 522 1.60 25.71 -17.82
N GLU A 523 1.29 24.45 -17.50
CA GLU A 523 -0.01 24.03 -17.01
C GLU A 523 -0.36 24.72 -15.68
N GLN A 524 0.58 24.79 -14.73
CA GLN A 524 0.37 25.50 -13.47
C GLN A 524 0.08 27.00 -13.66
N GLN A 525 0.77 27.64 -14.60
CA GLN A 525 0.51 29.06 -14.93
C GLN A 525 -0.86 29.27 -15.52
N THR A 526 -1.29 28.39 -16.44
CA THR A 526 -2.61 28.43 -17.06
C THR A 526 -3.73 28.24 -16.04
N ALA A 527 -3.60 27.24 -15.17
CA ALA A 527 -4.57 26.96 -14.09
C ALA A 527 -4.68 28.15 -13.12
N SER A 528 -3.56 28.78 -12.75
CA SER A 528 -3.54 29.95 -11.88
C SER A 528 -4.19 31.21 -12.53
N ALA A 529 -4.07 31.34 -13.83
CA ALA A 529 -4.71 32.44 -14.59
C ALA A 529 -6.24 32.25 -14.69
N THR A 530 -6.68 31.00 -14.86
CA THR A 530 -8.12 30.67 -14.93
C THR A 530 -8.83 30.85 -13.58
N ALA A 531 -8.14 30.51 -12.48
CA ALA A 531 -8.66 30.64 -11.11
C ALA A 531 -8.79 32.12 -10.63
N LYS A 532 -8.16 33.06 -11.33
CA LYS A 532 -8.22 34.51 -11.03
C LYS A 532 -9.30 35.25 -11.85
N ARG A 533 -9.93 34.59 -12.79
CA ARG A 533 -11.08 35.10 -13.57
C ARG A 533 -12.38 34.53 -12.99
#